data_e76c56dd051b82e24653fb0c779962e2
#
_entry.id   e76c56dd051b82e24653fb0c779962e2
#
_cell.length_a   1.000
_cell.length_b   1.000
_cell.length_c   1.000
_cell.angle_alpha   90.00
_cell.angle_beta   90.00
_cell.angle_gamma   90.00
#
_symmetry.space_group_name_H-M   'P 1'
#
loop_
_entity.id
_entity.type
_entity.pdbx_description
1 polymer ?
#
loop_
_entity_poly.entity_id
_entity_poly.type
_entity_poly.pdbx_seq_one_letter_code
_entity_poly.pdbx_strand_id
1 'polypeptide(L)'
;IINYSVTEQGLQEQLLNVTVRHERPDLEEQREELVKDMADSSMLLKQLEDTLLKELSSAEGNILDNQELIKTLENTKTKAKNIAENLQKAQVTAKEIEFTRVKYAPVAKRGSILFFVMSALSVINTMYENSLNMYLEVFNGTLETSKKDANLEGRLRNIVNALTYDVYNFTCLGLFEKHKLMLSFQMTIKLEEGEDRLNRQQLDFFLKGNLSLEKSKRAKPFDWYPDQGWEDLMRLTTLGDPEPEPEPEPEPEN
;
A
#
# COMPACT_ATOMS: atom_id res chain seq x y z
N ILE A 1 -27.31 -11.18 -0.81
CA ILE A 1 -26.02 -10.96 -1.49
C ILE A 1 -25.21 -10.02 -0.62
N ILE A 2 -24.16 -10.51 -0.02
CA ILE A 2 -23.23 -9.67 0.75
C ILE A 2 -22.21 -9.15 -0.26
N ASN A 3 -22.35 -7.88 -0.66
CA ASN A 3 -21.33 -7.20 -1.48
C ASN A 3 -20.16 -6.81 -0.57
N TYR A 4 -19.10 -7.59 -0.62
CA TYR A 4 -17.82 -7.17 -0.06
C TYR A 4 -17.19 -6.18 -1.03
N SER A 5 -17.18 -4.91 -0.66
CA SER A 5 -16.40 -3.92 -1.41
C SER A 5 -14.91 -4.16 -1.12
N VAL A 6 -14.14 -4.34 -2.19
CA VAL A 6 -12.68 -4.44 -2.09
C VAL A 6 -12.15 -3.06 -1.71
N THR A 7 -11.44 -2.96 -0.59
CA THR A 7 -10.74 -1.72 -0.20
C THR A 7 -9.35 -1.70 -0.80
N GLU A 8 -8.83 -0.51 -1.07
CA GLU A 8 -7.50 -0.35 -1.64
C GLU A 8 -6.41 -0.97 -0.75
N GLN A 9 -6.47 -0.69 0.56
CA GLN A 9 -5.53 -1.25 1.53
C GLN A 9 -5.64 -2.78 1.64
N GLY A 10 -6.86 -3.32 1.66
CA GLY A 10 -7.08 -4.77 1.72
C GLY A 10 -6.55 -5.49 0.48
N LEU A 11 -6.72 -4.88 -0.70
CA LEU A 11 -6.18 -5.43 -1.93
C LEU A 11 -4.65 -5.33 -1.98
N GLN A 12 -4.08 -4.22 -1.54
CA GLN A 12 -2.62 -4.07 -1.45
C GLN A 12 -2.00 -5.17 -0.57
N GLU A 13 -2.59 -5.43 0.60
CA GLU A 13 -2.12 -6.49 1.49
C GLU A 13 -2.24 -7.88 0.86
N GLN A 14 -3.36 -8.15 0.18
CA GLN A 14 -3.55 -9.42 -0.54
C GLN A 14 -2.52 -9.60 -1.66
N LEU A 15 -2.29 -8.56 -2.46
CA LEU A 15 -1.30 -8.60 -3.56
C LEU A 15 0.14 -8.69 -3.02
N LEU A 16 0.42 -8.05 -1.88
CA LEU A 16 1.71 -8.18 -1.19
C LEU A 16 1.95 -9.63 -0.76
N ASN A 17 0.96 -10.29 -0.15
CA ASN A 17 1.05 -11.70 0.24
C ASN A 17 1.32 -12.60 -0.97
N VAL A 18 0.59 -12.37 -2.08
CA VAL A 18 0.78 -13.13 -3.32
C VAL A 18 2.18 -12.91 -3.89
N THR A 19 2.65 -11.67 -3.93
CA THR A 19 4.00 -11.33 -4.45
C THR A 19 5.09 -11.97 -3.61
N VAL A 20 5.03 -11.86 -2.28
CA VAL A 20 6.02 -12.42 -1.37
C VAL A 20 6.00 -13.94 -1.43
N ARG A 21 4.85 -14.57 -1.47
CA ARG A 21 4.73 -16.03 -1.61
C ARG A 21 5.35 -16.54 -2.91
N HIS A 22 5.25 -15.77 -3.99
CA HIS A 22 5.86 -16.12 -5.27
C HIS A 22 7.39 -15.91 -5.28
N GLU A 23 7.86 -14.76 -4.79
CA GLU A 23 9.27 -14.37 -4.85
C GLU A 23 10.11 -14.99 -3.70
N ARG A 24 9.52 -15.14 -2.52
CA ARG A 24 10.16 -15.63 -1.30
C ARG A 24 9.20 -16.51 -0.50
N PRO A 25 8.89 -17.72 -1.02
CA PRO A 25 8.03 -18.66 -0.32
C PRO A 25 8.57 -19.05 1.06
N ASP A 26 9.90 -19.14 1.18
CA ASP A 26 10.61 -19.39 2.45
C ASP A 26 10.24 -18.37 3.55
N LEU A 27 10.15 -17.12 3.19
CA LEU A 27 9.84 -16.03 4.11
C LEU A 27 8.38 -16.05 4.58
N GLU A 28 7.46 -16.36 3.68
CA GLU A 28 6.03 -16.41 4.00
C GLU A 28 5.70 -17.64 4.86
N GLU A 29 6.34 -18.79 4.59
CA GLU A 29 6.22 -20.00 5.41
C GLU A 29 6.73 -19.74 6.84
N GLN A 30 7.91 -19.15 6.99
CA GLN A 30 8.44 -18.75 8.30
C GLN A 30 7.53 -17.79 9.05
N ARG A 31 6.89 -16.85 8.33
CA ARG A 31 5.94 -15.91 8.92
C ARG A 31 4.70 -16.63 9.43
N GLU A 32 4.11 -17.52 8.62
CA GLU A 32 2.90 -18.27 9.00
C GLU A 32 3.18 -19.15 10.24
N GLU A 33 4.32 -19.84 10.27
CA GLU A 33 4.73 -20.66 11.41
C GLU A 33 4.94 -19.80 12.67
N LEU A 34 5.66 -18.70 12.53
CA LEU A 34 5.95 -17.79 13.64
C LEU A 34 4.69 -17.17 14.23
N VAL A 35 3.74 -16.74 13.40
CA VAL A 35 2.45 -16.19 13.86
C VAL A 35 1.66 -17.23 14.63
N LYS A 36 1.65 -18.49 14.17
CA LYS A 36 1.00 -19.59 14.86
C LYS A 36 1.65 -19.85 16.23
N ASP A 37 2.98 -19.96 16.26
CA ASP A 37 3.75 -20.20 17.49
C ASP A 37 3.54 -19.07 18.51
N MET A 38 3.49 -17.82 18.05
CA MET A 38 3.21 -16.67 18.90
C MET A 38 1.78 -16.71 19.47
N ALA A 39 0.80 -17.12 18.67
CA ALA A 39 -0.58 -17.25 19.12
C ALA A 39 -0.72 -18.36 20.17
N ASP A 40 -0.11 -19.53 19.92
CA ASP A 40 -0.11 -20.66 20.83
C ASP A 40 0.63 -20.33 22.15
N SER A 41 1.77 -19.65 22.05
CA SER A 41 2.54 -19.19 23.23
C SER A 41 1.77 -18.16 24.05
N SER A 42 1.08 -17.23 23.40
CA SER A 42 0.25 -16.21 24.07
C SER A 42 -0.95 -16.84 24.79
N MET A 43 -1.59 -17.82 24.15
CA MET A 43 -2.70 -18.58 24.76
C MET A 43 -2.22 -19.37 25.97
N LEU A 44 -1.06 -20.06 25.86
CA LEU A 44 -0.47 -20.82 26.95
C LEU A 44 -0.08 -19.92 28.13
N LEU A 45 0.50 -18.73 27.86
CA LEU A 45 0.81 -17.75 28.89
C LEU A 45 -0.42 -17.34 29.69
N LYS A 46 -1.52 -17.02 28.96
CA LYS A 46 -2.79 -16.68 29.61
C LYS A 46 -3.36 -17.82 30.44
N GLN A 47 -3.29 -19.07 29.96
CA GLN A 47 -3.72 -20.23 30.73
C GLN A 47 -2.89 -20.41 32.01
N LEU A 48 -1.57 -20.19 31.94
CA LEU A 48 -0.69 -20.27 33.11
C LEU A 48 -1.01 -19.17 34.13
N GLU A 49 -1.30 -17.95 33.68
CA GLU A 49 -1.72 -16.85 34.54
C GLU A 49 -3.05 -17.15 35.24
N ASP A 50 -4.04 -17.64 34.48
CA ASP A 50 -5.37 -18.03 35.03
C ASP A 50 -5.24 -19.17 36.04
N THR A 51 -4.37 -20.16 35.77
CA THR A 51 -4.09 -21.27 36.71
C THR A 51 -3.45 -20.76 37.99
N LEU A 52 -2.46 -19.87 37.86
CA LEU A 52 -1.78 -19.22 38.99
C LEU A 52 -2.77 -18.47 39.89
N LEU A 53 -3.67 -17.69 39.29
CA LEU A 53 -4.69 -16.94 40.01
C LEU A 53 -5.69 -17.88 40.71
N LYS A 54 -6.06 -18.97 40.05
CA LYS A 54 -6.98 -19.99 40.60
C LYS A 54 -6.35 -20.70 41.79
N GLU A 55 -5.09 -21.14 41.68
CA GLU A 55 -4.36 -21.80 42.78
C GLU A 55 -4.18 -20.85 43.97
N LEU A 56 -3.85 -19.57 43.73
CA LEU A 56 -3.76 -18.56 44.77
C LEU A 56 -5.10 -18.27 45.46
N SER A 57 -6.20 -18.24 44.69
CA SER A 57 -7.54 -17.98 45.20
C SER A 57 -8.14 -19.17 45.98
N SER A 58 -7.72 -20.38 45.68
CA SER A 58 -8.18 -21.61 46.33
C SER A 58 -7.31 -22.08 47.50
N ALA A 59 -6.21 -21.36 47.77
CA ALA A 59 -5.32 -21.66 48.90
C ALA A 59 -6.03 -21.33 50.22
N GLU A 60 -6.42 -22.36 50.98
CA GLU A 60 -6.95 -22.22 52.35
C GLU A 60 -5.79 -22.23 53.36
N GLY A 61 -5.73 -21.24 54.21
CA GLY A 61 -4.72 -21.16 55.27
C GLY A 61 -3.51 -20.26 54.93
N ASN A 62 -2.42 -20.45 55.68
CA ASN A 62 -1.20 -19.67 55.44
C ASN A 62 -0.45 -20.23 54.23
N ILE A 63 -0.42 -19.46 53.13
CA ILE A 63 0.21 -19.81 51.85
C ILE A 63 1.68 -20.21 52.03
N LEU A 64 2.37 -19.63 53.03
CA LEU A 64 3.79 -19.88 53.30
C LEU A 64 4.07 -21.25 53.94
N ASP A 65 3.05 -21.94 54.45
CA ASP A 65 3.22 -23.26 55.09
C ASP A 65 3.01 -24.42 54.12
N ASN A 66 2.50 -24.13 52.92
CA ASN A 66 2.23 -25.15 51.91
C ASN A 66 3.40 -25.20 50.89
N GLN A 67 4.39 -26.09 51.19
CA GLN A 67 5.57 -26.26 50.34
C GLN A 67 5.25 -26.77 48.92
N GLU A 68 4.19 -27.53 48.74
CA GLU A 68 3.78 -28.06 47.45
C GLU A 68 3.21 -26.96 46.56
N LEU A 69 2.39 -26.05 47.13
CA LEU A 69 1.87 -24.89 46.47
C LEU A 69 2.98 -23.93 46.03
N ILE A 70 3.95 -23.64 46.95
CA ILE A 70 5.10 -22.78 46.61
C ILE A 70 5.90 -23.36 45.46
N LYS A 71 6.17 -24.66 45.44
CA LYS A 71 6.91 -25.33 44.37
C LYS A 71 6.18 -25.28 43.01
N THR A 72 4.85 -25.42 43.03
CA THR A 72 4.01 -25.30 41.84
C THR A 72 4.00 -23.87 41.31
N LEU A 73 3.86 -22.88 42.19
CA LEU A 73 3.91 -21.46 41.84
C LEU A 73 5.27 -21.05 41.24
N GLU A 74 6.39 -21.52 41.83
CA GLU A 74 7.74 -21.26 41.28
C GLU A 74 7.93 -21.87 39.90
N ASN A 75 7.49 -23.12 39.71
CA ASN A 75 7.55 -23.81 38.41
C ASN A 75 6.70 -23.08 37.35
N THR A 76 5.50 -22.69 37.71
CA THR A 76 4.58 -21.96 36.79
C THR A 76 5.15 -20.59 36.44
N LYS A 77 5.69 -19.86 37.43
CA LYS A 77 6.37 -18.56 37.20
C LYS A 77 7.57 -18.71 36.27
N THR A 78 8.39 -19.75 36.48
CA THR A 78 9.57 -19.99 35.64
C THR A 78 9.15 -20.33 34.20
N LYS A 79 8.13 -21.18 34.00
CA LYS A 79 7.58 -21.49 32.67
C LYS A 79 7.02 -20.23 32.00
N ALA A 80 6.22 -19.44 32.72
CA ALA A 80 5.66 -18.19 32.20
C ALA A 80 6.76 -17.21 31.76
N LYS A 81 7.83 -17.08 32.55
CA LYS A 81 8.97 -16.23 32.20
C LYS A 81 9.66 -16.71 30.92
N ASN A 82 9.93 -18.01 30.78
CA ASN A 82 10.56 -18.58 29.61
C ASN A 82 9.70 -18.37 28.33
N ILE A 83 8.38 -18.56 28.45
CA ILE A 83 7.44 -18.32 27.34
C ILE A 83 7.43 -16.83 26.96
N ALA A 84 7.41 -15.91 27.95
CA ALA A 84 7.45 -14.48 27.70
C ALA A 84 8.75 -14.04 26.99
N GLU A 85 9.90 -14.60 27.40
CA GLU A 85 11.19 -14.33 26.74
C GLU A 85 11.21 -14.85 25.29
N ASN A 86 10.66 -16.05 25.05
CA ASN A 86 10.57 -16.60 23.71
C ASN A 86 9.60 -15.79 22.83
N LEU A 87 8.48 -15.34 23.38
CA LEU A 87 7.52 -14.47 22.69
C LEU A 87 8.17 -13.14 22.29
N GLN A 88 8.99 -12.56 23.16
CA GLN A 88 9.73 -11.34 22.85
C GLN A 88 10.74 -11.56 21.71
N LYS A 89 11.47 -12.68 21.69
CA LYS A 89 12.37 -13.02 20.57
C LYS A 89 11.59 -13.22 19.27
N ALA A 90 10.49 -13.95 19.33
CA ALA A 90 9.62 -14.17 18.19
C ALA A 90 9.07 -12.84 17.60
N GLN A 91 8.71 -11.88 18.45
CA GLN A 91 8.28 -10.54 18.01
C GLN A 91 9.38 -9.77 17.28
N VAL A 92 10.65 -9.91 17.69
CA VAL A 92 11.77 -9.28 16.99
C VAL A 92 11.93 -9.90 15.59
N THR A 93 11.93 -11.24 15.51
CA THR A 93 12.02 -11.96 14.22
C THR A 93 10.85 -11.62 13.30
N ALA A 94 9.63 -11.52 13.84
CA ALA A 94 8.45 -11.10 13.07
C ALA A 94 8.62 -9.70 12.44
N LYS A 95 9.22 -8.76 13.16
CA LYS A 95 9.51 -7.42 12.63
C LYS A 95 10.56 -7.44 11.52
N GLU A 96 11.58 -8.29 11.61
CA GLU A 96 12.60 -8.45 10.57
C GLU A 96 12.01 -9.06 9.29
N ILE A 97 11.14 -10.04 9.44
CA ILE A 97 10.39 -10.63 8.33
C ILE A 97 9.52 -9.56 7.68
N GLU A 98 8.75 -8.79 8.46
CA GLU A 98 7.88 -7.74 7.95
C GLU A 98 8.68 -6.63 7.25
N PHE A 99 9.83 -6.22 7.78
CA PHE A 99 10.72 -5.26 7.11
C PHE A 99 11.19 -5.75 5.73
N THR A 100 11.47 -7.05 5.61
CA THR A 100 11.87 -7.64 4.32
C THR A 100 10.69 -7.71 3.36
N ARG A 101 9.50 -8.04 3.88
CA ARG A 101 8.26 -8.15 3.12
C ARG A 101 7.81 -6.81 2.54
N VAL A 102 7.92 -5.73 3.32
CA VAL A 102 7.56 -4.36 2.89
C VAL A 102 8.37 -3.89 1.67
N LYS A 103 9.54 -4.45 1.41
CA LYS A 103 10.31 -4.12 0.19
C LYS A 103 9.57 -4.46 -1.11
N TYR A 104 8.62 -5.39 -1.06
CA TYR A 104 7.77 -5.76 -2.19
C TYR A 104 6.50 -4.90 -2.31
N ALA A 105 6.25 -4.00 -1.37
CA ALA A 105 5.07 -3.11 -1.36
C ALA A 105 4.87 -2.30 -2.66
N PRO A 106 5.92 -1.83 -3.38
CA PRO A 106 5.74 -1.11 -4.64
C PRO A 106 4.97 -1.91 -5.70
N VAL A 107 5.17 -3.24 -5.75
CA VAL A 107 4.43 -4.13 -6.69
C VAL A 107 2.96 -4.21 -6.31
N ALA A 108 2.67 -4.40 -5.03
CA ALA A 108 1.31 -4.47 -4.51
C ALA A 108 0.55 -3.14 -4.68
N LYS A 109 1.22 -2.02 -4.42
CA LYS A 109 0.67 -0.68 -4.62
C LYS A 109 0.33 -0.45 -6.11
N ARG A 110 1.26 -0.76 -7.01
CA ARG A 110 1.04 -0.67 -8.46
C ARG A 110 -0.15 -1.55 -8.89
N GLY A 111 -0.17 -2.79 -8.42
CA GLY A 111 -1.25 -3.74 -8.72
C GLY A 111 -2.61 -3.25 -8.25
N SER A 112 -2.71 -2.73 -7.03
CA SER A 112 -3.95 -2.17 -6.50
C SER A 112 -4.47 -1.00 -7.35
N ILE A 113 -3.61 -0.03 -7.68
CA ILE A 113 -3.98 1.11 -8.54
C ILE A 113 -4.52 0.62 -9.90
N LEU A 114 -3.83 -0.31 -10.55
CA LEU A 114 -4.23 -0.84 -11.85
C LEU A 114 -5.58 -1.56 -11.79
N PHE A 115 -5.85 -2.33 -10.73
CA PHE A 115 -7.15 -2.96 -10.52
C PHE A 115 -8.27 -1.93 -10.41
N PHE A 116 -8.06 -0.87 -9.63
CA PHE A 116 -9.09 0.16 -9.46
C PHE A 116 -9.31 0.98 -10.74
N VAL A 117 -8.27 1.22 -11.54
CA VAL A 117 -8.44 1.83 -12.88
C VAL A 117 -9.28 0.93 -13.78
N MET A 118 -8.99 -0.37 -13.81
CA MET A 118 -9.74 -1.33 -14.60
C MET A 118 -11.20 -1.44 -14.14
N SER A 119 -11.43 -1.50 -12.83
CA SER A 119 -12.77 -1.56 -12.23
C SER A 119 -13.60 -0.30 -12.51
N ALA A 120 -12.97 0.88 -12.54
CA ALA A 120 -13.63 2.15 -12.83
C ALA A 120 -14.16 2.24 -14.27
N LEU A 121 -13.70 1.42 -15.19
CA LEU A 121 -14.20 1.39 -16.57
C LEU A 121 -15.69 1.00 -16.66
N SER A 122 -16.21 0.26 -15.68
CA SER A 122 -17.62 -0.10 -15.59
C SER A 122 -18.56 1.12 -15.51
N VAL A 123 -18.06 2.25 -15.00
CA VAL A 123 -18.79 3.54 -14.99
C VAL A 123 -19.02 4.08 -16.39
N ILE A 124 -18.11 3.78 -17.33
CA ILE A 124 -18.20 4.24 -18.73
C ILE A 124 -19.15 3.34 -19.52
N ASN A 125 -19.02 2.04 -19.32
CA ASN A 125 -19.89 1.05 -19.91
C ASN A 125 -19.92 -0.20 -19.04
N THR A 126 -21.12 -0.67 -18.71
CA THR A 126 -21.32 -1.90 -17.91
C THR A 126 -20.70 -3.16 -18.53
N MET A 127 -20.45 -3.15 -19.85
CA MET A 127 -19.74 -4.25 -20.54
C MET A 127 -18.26 -4.35 -20.13
N TYR A 128 -17.69 -3.33 -19.49
CA TYR A 128 -16.29 -3.31 -19.05
C TYR A 128 -16.12 -3.78 -17.59
N GLU A 129 -17.11 -4.48 -17.06
CA GLU A 129 -17.02 -5.06 -15.74
C GLU A 129 -16.01 -6.20 -15.71
N ASN A 130 -15.02 -6.09 -14.84
CA ASN A 130 -13.97 -7.07 -14.66
C ASN A 130 -14.00 -7.61 -13.23
N SER A 131 -13.83 -8.92 -13.08
CA SER A 131 -13.78 -9.56 -11.76
C SER A 131 -12.38 -9.50 -11.17
N LEU A 132 -12.31 -9.49 -9.82
CA LEU A 132 -11.04 -9.58 -9.11
C LEU A 132 -10.28 -10.87 -9.45
N ASN A 133 -10.98 -11.99 -9.63
CA ASN A 133 -10.34 -13.27 -9.96
C ASN A 133 -9.61 -13.21 -11.30
N MET A 134 -10.23 -12.65 -12.35
CA MET A 134 -9.57 -12.44 -13.64
C MET A 134 -8.32 -11.56 -13.50
N TYR A 135 -8.43 -10.49 -12.71
CA TYR A 135 -7.28 -9.63 -12.43
C TYR A 135 -6.14 -10.38 -11.73
N LEU A 136 -6.46 -11.20 -10.72
CA LEU A 136 -5.46 -12.00 -10.01
C LEU A 136 -4.78 -13.04 -10.92
N GLU A 137 -5.48 -13.58 -11.92
CA GLU A 137 -4.87 -14.45 -12.93
C GLU A 137 -3.83 -13.69 -13.78
N VAL A 138 -4.15 -12.47 -14.23
CA VAL A 138 -3.20 -11.62 -14.96
C VAL A 138 -2.01 -11.26 -14.07
N PHE A 139 -2.27 -10.89 -12.80
CA PHE A 139 -1.24 -10.55 -11.84
C PHE A 139 -0.25 -11.71 -11.60
N ASN A 140 -0.78 -12.91 -11.35
CA ASN A 140 0.04 -14.11 -11.15
C ASN A 140 0.83 -14.47 -12.42
N GLY A 141 0.20 -14.45 -13.59
CA GLY A 141 0.87 -14.66 -14.85
C GLY A 141 2.03 -13.70 -15.10
N THR A 142 1.86 -12.44 -14.72
CA THR A 142 2.93 -11.44 -14.82
C THR A 142 4.09 -11.75 -13.87
N LEU A 143 3.83 -12.17 -12.63
CA LEU A 143 4.89 -12.57 -11.70
C LEU A 143 5.74 -13.72 -12.27
N GLU A 144 5.10 -14.70 -12.93
CA GLU A 144 5.77 -15.85 -13.52
C GLU A 144 6.60 -15.48 -14.77
N THR A 145 6.04 -14.64 -15.66
CA THR A 145 6.62 -14.34 -16.98
C THR A 145 7.60 -13.18 -16.95
N SER A 146 7.52 -12.29 -15.96
CA SER A 146 8.38 -11.12 -15.86
C SER A 146 9.86 -11.48 -15.71
N LYS A 147 10.73 -10.69 -16.36
CA LYS A 147 12.17 -10.92 -16.39
C LYS A 147 12.76 -10.99 -14.98
N LYS A 148 13.42 -12.10 -14.66
CA LYS A 148 14.13 -12.30 -13.40
C LYS A 148 15.39 -11.44 -13.34
N ASP A 149 15.72 -10.94 -12.16
CA ASP A 149 16.92 -10.17 -11.89
C ASP A 149 17.49 -10.59 -10.53
N ALA A 150 18.81 -10.63 -10.42
CA ALA A 150 19.48 -10.96 -9.16
C ALA A 150 19.40 -9.80 -8.15
N ASN A 151 19.27 -8.56 -8.65
CA ASN A 151 19.07 -7.38 -7.82
C ASN A 151 17.57 -7.18 -7.55
N LEU A 152 17.20 -7.04 -6.27
CA LEU A 152 15.82 -6.84 -5.86
C LEU A 152 15.17 -5.62 -6.54
N GLU A 153 15.87 -4.48 -6.58
CA GLU A 153 15.33 -3.28 -7.23
C GLU A 153 15.08 -3.48 -8.73
N GLY A 154 16.01 -4.15 -9.42
CA GLY A 154 15.85 -4.53 -10.82
C GLY A 154 14.67 -5.47 -11.01
N ARG A 155 14.53 -6.47 -10.13
CA ARG A 155 13.40 -7.40 -10.15
C ARG A 155 12.05 -6.70 -9.95
N LEU A 156 11.94 -5.84 -8.93
CA LEU A 156 10.71 -5.08 -8.65
C LEU A 156 10.33 -4.17 -9.83
N ARG A 157 11.31 -3.49 -10.42
CA ARG A 157 11.09 -2.65 -11.61
C ARG A 157 10.58 -3.46 -12.80
N ASN A 158 11.17 -4.64 -13.02
CA ASN A 158 10.74 -5.52 -14.10
C ASN A 158 9.29 -5.99 -13.90
N ILE A 159 8.92 -6.38 -12.68
CA ILE A 159 7.54 -6.78 -12.34
C ILE A 159 6.57 -5.61 -12.54
N VAL A 160 6.89 -4.44 -12.00
CA VAL A 160 6.04 -3.24 -12.09
C VAL A 160 5.78 -2.83 -13.55
N ASN A 161 6.82 -2.85 -14.38
CA ASN A 161 6.71 -2.51 -15.80
C ASN A 161 5.90 -3.57 -16.57
N ALA A 162 6.21 -4.85 -16.36
CA ALA A 162 5.47 -5.95 -16.98
C ALA A 162 3.99 -5.91 -16.57
N LEU A 163 3.70 -5.71 -15.28
CA LEU A 163 2.33 -5.65 -14.76
C LEU A 163 1.53 -4.51 -15.41
N THR A 164 2.14 -3.33 -15.53
CA THR A 164 1.48 -2.19 -16.17
C THR A 164 1.14 -2.49 -17.62
N TYR A 165 2.06 -3.12 -18.35
CA TYR A 165 1.88 -3.50 -19.75
C TYR A 165 0.86 -4.62 -19.93
N ASP A 166 0.93 -5.67 -19.14
CA ASP A 166 0.05 -6.83 -19.22
C ASP A 166 -1.39 -6.47 -18.88
N VAL A 167 -1.60 -5.68 -17.82
CA VAL A 167 -2.93 -5.18 -17.43
C VAL A 167 -3.50 -4.27 -18.53
N TYR A 168 -2.69 -3.38 -19.11
CA TYR A 168 -3.12 -2.56 -20.23
C TYR A 168 -3.56 -3.41 -21.42
N ASN A 169 -2.74 -4.37 -21.85
CA ASN A 169 -3.04 -5.24 -22.98
C ASN A 169 -4.28 -6.08 -22.72
N PHE A 170 -4.37 -6.71 -21.55
CA PHE A 170 -5.52 -7.50 -21.15
C PHE A 170 -6.82 -6.68 -21.21
N THR A 171 -6.80 -5.49 -20.63
CA THR A 171 -7.96 -4.60 -20.58
C THR A 171 -8.34 -4.14 -22.00
N CYS A 172 -7.36 -3.83 -22.86
CA CYS A 172 -7.59 -3.40 -24.24
C CYS A 172 -8.28 -4.45 -25.11
N LEU A 173 -8.16 -5.75 -24.77
CA LEU A 173 -8.87 -6.81 -25.51
C LEU A 173 -10.40 -6.70 -25.39
N GLY A 174 -10.89 -6.20 -24.25
CA GLY A 174 -12.32 -6.02 -23.99
C GLY A 174 -12.86 -4.63 -24.31
N LEU A 175 -11.99 -3.67 -24.69
CA LEU A 175 -12.40 -2.28 -24.91
C LEU A 175 -12.66 -1.95 -26.39
N PHE A 176 -13.65 -1.10 -26.63
CA PHE A 176 -13.79 -0.45 -27.93
C PHE A 176 -12.60 0.45 -28.23
N GLU A 177 -12.19 0.54 -29.50
CA GLU A 177 -10.99 1.27 -29.93
C GLU A 177 -10.96 2.71 -29.42
N LYS A 178 -12.10 3.41 -29.49
CA LYS A 178 -12.26 4.81 -29.03
C LYS A 178 -11.97 5.00 -27.52
N HIS A 179 -12.01 3.93 -26.72
CA HIS A 179 -11.80 4.03 -25.25
C HIS A 179 -10.39 3.62 -24.83
N LYS A 180 -9.55 3.09 -25.71
CA LYS A 180 -8.19 2.68 -25.39
C LYS A 180 -7.29 3.85 -24.98
N LEU A 181 -7.40 4.97 -25.69
CA LEU A 181 -6.65 6.19 -25.34
C LEU A 181 -7.05 6.72 -23.96
N MET A 182 -8.34 6.67 -23.64
CA MET A 182 -8.84 7.08 -22.35
C MET A 182 -8.31 6.15 -21.23
N LEU A 183 -8.25 4.83 -21.46
CA LEU A 183 -7.65 3.89 -20.52
C LEU A 183 -6.20 4.26 -20.23
N SER A 184 -5.37 4.46 -21.27
CA SER A 184 -3.96 4.81 -21.08
C SER A 184 -3.80 6.13 -20.32
N PHE A 185 -4.64 7.12 -20.60
CA PHE A 185 -4.66 8.39 -19.88
C PHE A 185 -5.04 8.20 -18.40
N GLN A 186 -6.11 7.44 -18.10
CA GLN A 186 -6.51 7.17 -16.73
C GLN A 186 -5.44 6.40 -15.95
N MET A 187 -4.82 5.39 -16.59
CA MET A 187 -3.71 4.66 -15.98
C MET A 187 -2.57 5.61 -15.62
N THR A 188 -2.13 6.44 -16.55
CA THR A 188 -1.05 7.40 -16.33
C THR A 188 -1.37 8.33 -15.16
N ILE A 189 -2.55 8.97 -15.15
CA ILE A 189 -2.93 9.89 -14.07
C ILE A 189 -2.97 9.18 -12.72
N LYS A 190 -3.57 7.99 -12.65
CA LYS A 190 -3.67 7.26 -11.38
C LYS A 190 -2.33 6.74 -10.89
N LEU A 191 -1.41 6.41 -11.78
CA LEU A 191 -0.06 6.03 -11.42
C LEU A 191 0.76 7.23 -10.91
N GLU A 192 0.68 8.38 -11.58
CA GLU A 192 1.34 9.61 -11.14
C GLU A 192 0.75 10.12 -9.80
N GLU A 193 -0.59 10.02 -9.62
CA GLU A 193 -1.26 10.32 -8.34
C GLU A 193 -0.77 9.39 -7.22
N GLY A 194 -0.65 8.09 -7.50
CA GLY A 194 -0.16 7.11 -6.54
C GLY A 194 1.31 7.27 -6.15
N GLU A 195 2.11 7.91 -6.99
CA GLU A 195 3.52 8.21 -6.73
C GLU A 195 3.74 9.67 -6.22
N ASP A 196 2.66 10.39 -5.90
CA ASP A 196 2.64 11.77 -5.42
C ASP A 196 3.37 12.77 -6.37
N ARG A 197 3.39 12.43 -7.69
CA ARG A 197 4.00 13.28 -8.72
C ARG A 197 3.00 14.12 -9.49
N LEU A 198 1.71 13.88 -9.29
CA LEU A 198 0.65 14.56 -10.02
C LEU A 198 0.40 15.96 -9.45
N ASN A 199 0.67 17.00 -10.25
CA ASN A 199 0.21 18.35 -9.94
C ASN A 199 -1.26 18.52 -10.33
N ARG A 200 -2.14 18.62 -9.33
CA ARG A 200 -3.59 18.74 -9.55
C ARG A 200 -3.97 20.02 -10.29
N GLN A 201 -3.26 21.11 -10.10
CA GLN A 201 -3.54 22.37 -10.80
C GLN A 201 -3.22 22.25 -12.30
N GLN A 202 -2.12 21.56 -12.65
CA GLN A 202 -1.77 21.28 -14.05
C GLN A 202 -2.78 20.33 -14.69
N LEU A 203 -3.23 19.30 -13.97
CA LEU A 203 -4.27 18.38 -14.45
C LEU A 203 -5.60 19.11 -14.68
N ASP A 204 -6.03 19.95 -13.74
CA ASP A 204 -7.26 20.74 -13.87
C ASP A 204 -7.17 21.71 -15.07
N PHE A 205 -6.02 22.34 -15.26
CA PHE A 205 -5.79 23.19 -16.43
C PHE A 205 -5.87 22.38 -17.73
N PHE A 206 -5.25 21.20 -17.78
CA PHE A 206 -5.29 20.32 -18.94
C PHE A 206 -6.72 19.88 -19.29
N LEU A 207 -7.52 19.53 -18.28
CA LEU A 207 -8.89 19.02 -18.49
C LEU A 207 -9.92 20.10 -18.76
N LYS A 208 -9.79 21.27 -18.13
CA LYS A 208 -10.81 22.32 -18.09
C LYS A 208 -10.39 23.59 -18.85
N GLY A 209 -9.11 23.71 -19.21
CA GLY A 209 -8.52 24.92 -19.76
C GLY A 209 -8.30 25.99 -18.68
N ASN A 210 -8.01 27.21 -19.13
CA ASN A 210 -7.85 28.37 -18.27
C ASN A 210 -9.20 28.91 -17.81
N LEU A 211 -9.52 28.69 -16.53
CA LEU A 211 -10.74 29.21 -15.90
C LEU A 211 -10.52 30.56 -15.20
N SER A 212 -9.31 31.10 -15.22
CA SER A 212 -9.01 32.39 -14.60
C SER A 212 -9.58 33.53 -15.43
N LEU A 213 -10.25 34.47 -14.76
CA LEU A 213 -10.71 35.73 -15.35
C LEU A 213 -9.62 36.83 -15.30
N GLU A 214 -8.51 36.54 -14.60
CA GLU A 214 -7.40 37.47 -14.48
C GLU A 214 -6.57 37.45 -15.75
N LYS A 215 -6.34 38.61 -16.31
CA LYS A 215 -5.46 38.78 -17.47
C LYS A 215 -4.00 38.86 -17.05
N SER A 216 -3.14 38.31 -17.87
CA SER A 216 -1.70 38.42 -17.66
C SER A 216 -1.25 39.89 -17.65
N LYS A 217 -0.36 40.22 -16.70
CA LYS A 217 0.29 41.54 -16.65
C LYS A 217 1.39 41.71 -17.73
N ARG A 218 1.81 40.61 -18.36
CA ARG A 218 2.84 40.65 -19.41
C ARG A 218 2.20 40.92 -20.77
N ALA A 219 2.78 41.89 -21.49
CA ALA A 219 2.36 42.16 -22.84
C ALA A 219 2.68 40.97 -23.77
N LYS A 220 1.78 40.72 -24.70
CA LYS A 220 1.94 39.72 -25.75
C LYS A 220 3.15 40.11 -26.67
N PRO A 221 4.08 39.20 -26.94
CA PRO A 221 5.30 39.50 -27.68
C PRO A 221 5.07 39.71 -29.19
N PHE A 222 3.98 39.09 -29.72
CA PHE A 222 3.67 39.13 -31.16
C PHE A 222 2.19 39.30 -31.39
N ASP A 223 1.80 40.22 -32.29
CA ASP A 223 0.39 40.53 -32.60
C ASP A 223 -0.36 39.36 -33.25
N TRP A 224 0.36 38.49 -33.96
CA TRP A 224 -0.21 37.31 -34.60
C TRP A 224 -0.61 36.19 -33.60
N TYR A 225 -0.10 36.23 -32.37
CA TYR A 225 -0.42 35.20 -31.37
C TYR A 225 -1.82 35.43 -30.80
N PRO A 226 -2.71 34.41 -30.72
CA PRO A 226 -4.06 34.60 -30.19
C PRO A 226 -4.02 35.01 -28.70
N ASP A 227 -4.89 35.99 -28.33
CA ASP A 227 -4.93 36.50 -26.95
C ASP A 227 -5.20 35.39 -25.94
N GLN A 228 -6.18 34.51 -26.22
CA GLN A 228 -6.48 33.38 -25.35
C GLN A 228 -5.28 32.43 -25.19
N GLY A 229 -4.58 32.11 -26.27
CA GLY A 229 -3.41 31.27 -26.20
C GLY A 229 -2.27 31.89 -25.38
N TRP A 230 -2.15 33.24 -25.40
CA TRP A 230 -1.22 33.96 -24.56
C TRP A 230 -1.57 33.85 -23.08
N GLU A 231 -2.83 34.06 -22.73
CA GLU A 231 -3.30 33.92 -21.35
C GLU A 231 -3.16 32.47 -20.84
N ASP A 232 -3.41 31.47 -21.68
CA ASP A 232 -3.22 30.06 -21.36
C ASP A 232 -1.74 29.74 -21.11
N LEU A 233 -0.84 30.28 -21.96
CA LEU A 233 0.60 30.11 -21.78
C LEU A 233 1.09 30.77 -20.49
N MET A 234 0.65 31.99 -20.21
CA MET A 234 1.00 32.70 -18.97
C MET A 234 0.48 31.95 -17.73
N ARG A 235 -0.72 31.39 -17.80
CA ARG A 235 -1.24 30.57 -16.71
C ARG A 235 -0.40 29.33 -16.48
N LEU A 236 -0.03 28.63 -17.55
CA LEU A 236 0.86 27.47 -17.48
C LEU A 236 2.20 27.75 -16.79
N THR A 237 2.79 28.91 -17.04
CA THR A 237 4.06 29.28 -16.39
C THR A 237 3.94 29.50 -14.88
N THR A 238 2.73 29.77 -14.37
CA THR A 238 2.48 29.94 -12.93
C THR A 238 2.03 28.64 -12.24
N LEU A 239 1.67 27.61 -13.02
CA LEU A 239 1.25 26.33 -12.47
C LEU A 239 2.46 25.47 -12.13
N GLY A 240 2.68 25.26 -10.85
CA GLY A 240 3.77 24.39 -10.37
C GLY A 240 5.00 25.11 -9.84
N ASP A 241 5.05 26.45 -9.93
CA ASP A 241 6.02 27.18 -9.10
C ASP A 241 5.57 27.09 -7.63
N PRO A 242 6.46 26.75 -6.70
CA PRO A 242 6.16 26.90 -5.28
C PRO A 242 5.74 28.37 -5.04
N GLU A 243 4.71 28.57 -4.23
CA GLU A 243 4.38 29.93 -3.80
C GLU A 243 5.66 30.63 -3.33
N PRO A 244 6.00 31.83 -3.82
CA PRO A 244 7.16 32.55 -3.33
C PRO A 244 7.03 32.66 -1.80
N GLU A 245 8.07 32.25 -1.08
CA GLU A 245 8.10 32.44 0.36
C GLU A 245 7.72 33.90 0.65
N PRO A 246 6.81 34.17 1.62
CA PRO A 246 6.42 35.52 1.97
C PRO A 246 7.69 36.31 2.28
N GLU A 247 7.87 37.44 1.60
CA GLU A 247 9.00 38.33 1.87
C GLU A 247 9.05 38.60 3.38
N PRO A 248 10.23 38.47 4.02
CA PRO A 248 10.34 38.76 5.44
C PRO A 248 9.81 40.16 5.70
N GLU A 249 8.89 40.29 6.65
CA GLU A 249 8.37 41.58 7.09
C GLU A 249 9.57 42.49 7.44
N PRO A 250 9.60 43.75 6.95
CA PRO A 250 10.68 44.67 7.28
C PRO A 250 10.76 44.79 8.79
N GLU A 251 11.96 44.55 9.34
CA GLU A 251 12.22 44.73 10.77
C GLU A 251 11.80 46.15 11.17
N PRO A 252 11.10 46.30 12.31
CA PRO A 252 10.71 47.63 12.79
C PRO A 252 11.96 48.47 13.03
N GLU A 253 12.07 49.58 12.32
CA GLU A 253 13.11 50.60 12.55
C GLU A 253 13.04 51.04 14.01
N ASN A 254 14.13 50.86 14.75
CA ASN A 254 14.34 51.36 16.11
C ASN A 254 14.65 52.86 16.13
#